data_ec30df6208191ad20f905feb7dc540b9
#
_entry.id   ec30df6208191ad20f905feb7dc540b9
#
_cell.length_a   1.000
_cell.length_b   1.000
_cell.length_c   1.000
_cell.angle_alpha   90.00
_cell.angle_beta   90.00
_cell.angle_gamma   90.00
#
_symmetry.space_group_name_H-M   'P 1'
#
loop_
_entity.id
_entity.type
_entity.pdbx_description
1 polymer ?
#
loop_
_entity_poly.entity_id
_entity_poly.type
_entity_poly.pdbx_seq_one_letter_code
_entity_poly.pdbx_strand_id
1 'polypeptide(L)'
;MGATFIPVMIRAGIRPAAAGAAILMGTYGSILSPGMSHNNFVAGISKMNVMDLISLHTPFSLIMMGIGLVGITIVCLVLRDNKPTAEELAAYSAKEGGAPIEKINFLKALAPLIPLIILVLGNKYVPALKMGVAQAMVLGAIFTLLVSWCDPQKFSKEFFRGMGNGYGDVMGIIIAAGVFAAGLRSAGLIDAFVTALKASNELARWGGSLGPFVLAVITGSGDAATFAFNEAVTPHALDFGMQVPNLGSLALISGSLGRTMSPIAGVVILLSGLAMVPPIQLVKRTALPMIVAVITLALIMV
;
A
#
# COMPACT_ATOMS: atom_id res chain seq x y z
N MET A 1 -1.04 5.63 -13.55
CA MET A 1 -2.41 6.00 -13.14
C MET A 1 -2.52 7.48 -12.76
N GLY A 2 -1.73 8.03 -11.83
CA GLY A 2 -1.83 9.46 -11.46
C GLY A 2 -1.70 10.42 -12.64
N ALA A 3 -0.72 10.24 -13.49
CA ALA A 3 -0.50 11.07 -14.68
C ALA A 3 -1.68 11.06 -15.68
N THR A 4 -2.51 10.02 -15.66
CA THR A 4 -3.66 9.90 -16.56
C THR A 4 -4.95 10.40 -15.92
N PHE A 5 -5.22 10.00 -14.67
CA PHE A 5 -6.49 10.29 -14.02
C PHE A 5 -6.57 11.70 -13.42
N ILE A 6 -5.45 12.24 -12.90
CA ILE A 6 -5.45 13.60 -12.33
C ILE A 6 -5.91 14.64 -13.37
N PRO A 7 -5.36 14.66 -14.61
CA PRO A 7 -5.86 15.55 -15.67
C PRO A 7 -7.34 15.41 -15.96
N VAL A 8 -7.81 14.17 -16.09
CA VAL A 8 -9.21 13.88 -16.38
C VAL A 8 -10.13 14.40 -15.29
N MET A 9 -9.76 14.18 -14.01
CA MET A 9 -10.54 14.65 -12.87
C MET A 9 -10.57 16.17 -12.78
N ILE A 10 -9.45 16.84 -13.06
CA ILE A 10 -9.41 18.33 -13.08
C ILE A 10 -10.28 18.89 -14.20
N ARG A 11 -10.25 18.29 -15.39
CA ARG A 11 -11.14 18.67 -16.49
C ARG A 11 -12.63 18.42 -16.18
N ALA A 12 -12.90 17.41 -15.36
CA ALA A 12 -14.25 17.13 -14.85
C ALA A 12 -14.70 18.10 -13.72
N GLY A 13 -13.88 19.10 -13.39
CA GLY A 13 -14.22 20.11 -12.40
C GLY A 13 -13.82 19.78 -10.97
N ILE A 14 -12.93 18.81 -10.77
CA ILE A 14 -12.39 18.45 -9.44
C ILE A 14 -11.10 19.25 -9.20
N ARG A 15 -10.94 19.83 -8.02
CA ARG A 15 -9.71 20.57 -7.67
C ARG A 15 -8.48 19.64 -7.72
N PRO A 16 -7.31 20.17 -8.15
CA PRO A 16 -6.08 19.38 -8.27
C PRO A 16 -5.70 18.62 -7.00
N ALA A 17 -5.85 19.25 -5.85
CA ALA A 17 -5.55 18.63 -4.57
C ALA A 17 -6.50 17.45 -4.24
N ALA A 18 -7.78 17.54 -4.60
CA ALA A 18 -8.74 16.45 -4.42
C ALA A 18 -8.47 15.32 -5.40
N ALA A 19 -8.13 15.63 -6.64
CA ALA A 19 -7.75 14.63 -7.65
C ALA A 19 -6.50 13.85 -7.20
N GLY A 20 -5.45 14.54 -6.74
CA GLY A 20 -4.27 13.91 -6.18
C GLY A 20 -4.57 13.04 -4.95
N ALA A 21 -5.38 13.53 -4.02
CA ALA A 21 -5.77 12.81 -2.82
C ALA A 21 -6.63 11.57 -3.13
N ALA A 22 -7.53 11.64 -4.11
CA ALA A 22 -8.35 10.50 -4.53
C ALA A 22 -7.49 9.36 -5.13
N ILE A 23 -6.50 9.71 -5.96
CA ILE A 23 -5.54 8.72 -6.48
C ILE A 23 -4.70 8.14 -5.35
N LEU A 24 -4.24 8.96 -4.41
CA LEU A 24 -3.48 8.51 -3.24
C LEU A 24 -4.26 7.48 -2.43
N MET A 25 -5.54 7.75 -2.14
CA MET A 25 -6.43 6.82 -1.47
C MET A 25 -6.61 5.51 -2.25
N GLY A 26 -6.71 5.59 -3.57
CA GLY A 26 -6.82 4.43 -4.44
C GLY A 26 -5.59 3.50 -4.39
N THR A 27 -4.39 4.01 -4.01
CA THR A 27 -3.20 3.16 -3.86
C THR A 27 -3.33 2.14 -2.73
N TYR A 28 -4.21 2.37 -1.76
CA TYR A 28 -4.46 1.44 -0.66
C TYR A 28 -4.93 0.06 -1.14
N GLY A 29 -5.61 -0.01 -2.28
CA GLY A 29 -6.08 -1.29 -2.86
C GLY A 29 -4.96 -2.30 -3.13
N SER A 30 -3.72 -1.86 -3.25
CA SER A 30 -2.56 -2.74 -3.42
C SER A 30 -2.33 -3.71 -2.27
N ILE A 31 -2.87 -3.43 -1.08
CA ILE A 31 -2.75 -4.28 0.11
C ILE A 31 -3.32 -5.70 -0.10
N LEU A 32 -4.25 -5.86 -1.02
CA LEU A 32 -4.83 -7.16 -1.38
C LEU A 32 -4.03 -7.91 -2.45
N SER A 33 -2.90 -7.35 -2.91
CA SER A 33 -2.07 -7.99 -3.92
C SER A 33 -1.15 -9.05 -3.30
N PRO A 34 -1.14 -10.28 -3.81
CA PRO A 34 -0.20 -11.32 -3.36
C PRO A 34 1.26 -11.01 -3.72
N GLY A 35 1.50 -10.07 -4.65
CA GLY A 35 2.84 -9.60 -5.00
C GLY A 35 3.39 -8.54 -4.05
N MET A 36 2.61 -8.05 -3.09
CA MET A 36 3.10 -7.10 -2.09
C MET A 36 4.07 -7.76 -1.12
N SER A 37 5.22 -7.13 -0.93
CA SER A 37 6.28 -7.62 -0.04
C SER A 37 5.82 -7.82 1.40
N HIS A 38 4.98 -6.94 1.92
CA HIS A 38 4.41 -7.04 3.26
C HIS A 38 3.60 -8.32 3.46
N ASN A 39 2.72 -8.68 2.51
CA ASN A 39 1.91 -9.88 2.60
C ASN A 39 2.80 -11.12 2.66
N ASN A 40 3.83 -11.17 1.80
CA ASN A 40 4.78 -12.28 1.79
C ASN A 40 5.60 -12.34 3.08
N PHE A 41 5.99 -11.19 3.64
CA PHE A 41 6.75 -11.12 4.88
C PHE A 41 5.93 -11.61 6.08
N VAL A 42 4.71 -11.10 6.26
CA VAL A 42 3.82 -11.52 7.35
C VAL A 42 3.41 -12.98 7.20
N ALA A 43 3.15 -13.46 5.97
CA ALA A 43 2.89 -14.86 5.71
C ALA A 43 4.07 -15.76 6.10
N GLY A 44 5.30 -15.31 5.85
CA GLY A 44 6.53 -16.00 6.26
C GLY A 44 6.65 -16.12 7.79
N ILE A 45 6.45 -15.03 8.53
CA ILE A 45 6.45 -15.03 10.02
C ILE A 45 5.35 -15.93 10.56
N SER A 46 4.16 -15.87 9.95
CA SER A 46 2.98 -16.64 10.35
C SER A 46 3.00 -18.10 9.90
N LYS A 47 4.00 -18.49 9.10
CA LYS A 47 4.14 -19.84 8.50
C LYS A 47 2.89 -20.29 7.74
N MET A 48 2.25 -19.38 7.02
CA MET A 48 1.05 -19.64 6.24
C MET A 48 1.21 -19.22 4.78
N ASN A 49 0.28 -19.67 3.92
CA ASN A 49 0.28 -19.24 2.53
C ASN A 49 -0.14 -17.76 2.43
N VAL A 50 0.47 -17.02 1.50
CA VAL A 50 0.18 -15.60 1.29
C VAL A 50 -1.29 -15.34 0.93
N MET A 51 -1.92 -16.24 0.17
CA MET A 51 -3.34 -16.10 -0.19
C MET A 51 -4.27 -16.31 1.01
N ASP A 52 -3.89 -17.21 1.94
CA ASP A 52 -4.66 -17.43 3.17
C ASP A 52 -4.56 -16.20 4.08
N LEU A 53 -3.36 -15.61 4.20
CA LEU A 53 -3.17 -14.36 4.92
C LEU A 53 -4.01 -13.21 4.32
N ILE A 54 -3.99 -13.05 2.99
CA ILE A 54 -4.79 -12.05 2.31
C ILE A 54 -6.28 -12.30 2.57
N SER A 55 -6.72 -13.54 2.48
CA SER A 55 -8.12 -13.89 2.76
C SER A 55 -8.53 -13.55 4.20
N LEU A 56 -7.63 -13.72 5.17
CA LEU A 56 -7.85 -13.37 6.57
C LEU A 56 -8.09 -11.87 6.75
N HIS A 57 -7.25 -11.03 6.14
CA HIS A 57 -7.36 -9.58 6.36
C HIS A 57 -8.24 -8.85 5.32
N THR A 58 -8.71 -9.53 4.26
CA THR A 58 -9.56 -8.94 3.21
C THR A 58 -10.81 -8.24 3.75
N PRO A 59 -11.61 -8.83 4.67
CA PRO A 59 -12.81 -8.15 5.19
C PRO A 59 -12.47 -6.81 5.83
N PHE A 60 -11.43 -6.77 6.65
CA PHE A 60 -10.97 -5.54 7.33
C PHE A 60 -10.44 -4.52 6.33
N SER A 61 -9.65 -4.97 5.35
CA SER A 61 -9.12 -4.11 4.29
C SER A 61 -10.24 -3.46 3.47
N LEU A 62 -11.31 -4.21 3.15
CA LEU A 62 -12.47 -3.68 2.43
C LEU A 62 -13.25 -2.66 3.25
N ILE A 63 -13.39 -2.88 4.56
CA ILE A 63 -14.02 -1.90 5.47
C ILE A 63 -13.19 -0.61 5.48
N MET A 64 -11.86 -0.72 5.60
CA MET A 64 -10.97 0.46 5.57
C MET A 64 -11.03 1.20 4.23
N MET A 65 -11.14 0.48 3.11
CA MET A 65 -11.37 1.08 1.79
C MET A 65 -12.71 1.84 1.73
N GLY A 66 -13.76 1.25 2.31
CA GLY A 66 -15.09 1.89 2.42
C GLY A 66 -15.03 3.18 3.25
N ILE A 67 -14.40 3.14 4.43
CA ILE A 67 -14.20 4.32 5.28
C ILE A 67 -13.38 5.38 4.53
N GLY A 68 -12.31 4.97 3.84
CA GLY A 68 -11.50 5.86 3.03
C GLY A 68 -12.29 6.55 1.94
N LEU A 69 -13.09 5.80 1.17
CA LEU A 69 -13.91 6.32 0.08
C LEU A 69 -14.97 7.31 0.58
N VAL A 70 -15.72 6.92 1.61
CA VAL A 70 -16.75 7.79 2.21
C VAL A 70 -16.10 9.01 2.85
N GLY A 71 -15.04 8.80 3.61
CA GLY A 71 -14.34 9.87 4.32
C GLY A 71 -13.74 10.92 3.39
N ILE A 72 -13.04 10.51 2.32
CA ILE A 72 -12.49 11.48 1.35
C ILE A 72 -13.60 12.22 0.62
N THR A 73 -14.71 11.54 0.29
CA THR A 73 -15.86 12.19 -0.34
C THR A 73 -16.42 13.28 0.56
N ILE A 74 -16.64 12.99 1.85
CA ILE A 74 -17.13 13.96 2.83
C ILE A 74 -16.16 15.13 2.96
N VAL A 75 -14.87 14.87 3.12
CA VAL A 75 -13.85 15.93 3.25
C VAL A 75 -13.81 16.81 2.00
N CYS A 76 -13.85 16.23 0.81
CA CYS A 76 -13.85 17.00 -0.45
C CYS A 76 -15.13 17.83 -0.61
N LEU A 77 -16.28 17.34 -0.16
CA LEU A 77 -17.54 18.11 -0.16
C LEU A 77 -17.47 19.29 0.83
N VAL A 78 -16.95 19.07 2.04
CA VAL A 78 -16.77 20.12 3.06
C VAL A 78 -15.78 21.19 2.59
N LEU A 79 -14.69 20.80 1.95
CA LEU A 79 -13.69 21.70 1.39
C LEU A 79 -14.12 22.35 0.06
N ARG A 80 -15.30 21.99 -0.46
CA ARG A 80 -15.86 22.48 -1.74
C ARG A 80 -14.91 22.24 -2.93
N ASP A 81 -14.33 21.05 -2.98
CA ASP A 81 -13.36 20.66 -4.01
C ASP A 81 -13.96 20.37 -5.40
N ASN A 82 -15.23 20.64 -5.58
CA ASN A 82 -16.00 20.48 -6.83
C ASN A 82 -15.92 21.70 -7.77
N LYS A 83 -15.15 22.73 -7.42
CA LYS A 83 -14.96 23.93 -8.25
C LYS A 83 -13.50 24.37 -8.18
N PRO A 84 -12.64 23.99 -9.15
CA PRO A 84 -11.29 24.53 -9.24
C PRO A 84 -11.32 26.04 -9.50
N THR A 85 -10.34 26.75 -8.96
CA THR A 85 -10.20 28.18 -9.24
C THR A 85 -9.68 28.40 -10.68
N ALA A 86 -9.94 29.60 -11.23
CA ALA A 86 -9.43 29.95 -12.56
C ALA A 86 -7.91 29.87 -12.64
N GLU A 87 -7.20 30.21 -11.54
CA GLU A 87 -5.75 30.10 -11.44
C GLU A 87 -5.27 28.65 -11.44
N GLU A 88 -5.95 27.75 -10.71
CA GLU A 88 -5.65 26.31 -10.69
C GLU A 88 -5.81 25.69 -12.09
N LEU A 89 -6.88 26.05 -12.82
CA LEU A 89 -7.10 25.60 -14.18
C LEU A 89 -6.08 26.17 -15.17
N ALA A 90 -5.75 27.46 -15.07
CA ALA A 90 -4.77 28.09 -15.94
C ALA A 90 -3.36 27.51 -15.74
N ALA A 91 -2.93 27.32 -14.49
CA ALA A 91 -1.65 26.71 -14.16
C ALA A 91 -1.54 25.27 -14.69
N TYR A 92 -2.66 24.54 -14.64
CA TYR A 92 -2.69 23.17 -15.15
C TYR A 92 -2.69 23.12 -16.68
N SER A 93 -3.47 23.95 -17.35
CA SER A 93 -3.57 24.03 -18.81
C SER A 93 -2.28 24.51 -19.46
N ALA A 94 -1.53 25.39 -18.82
CA ALA A 94 -0.24 25.89 -19.33
C ALA A 94 0.85 24.80 -19.41
N LYS A 95 0.72 23.73 -18.62
CA LYS A 95 1.69 22.61 -18.54
C LYS A 95 1.30 21.37 -19.34
N GLU A 96 0.04 21.28 -19.77
CA GLU A 96 -0.44 20.21 -20.66
C GLU A 96 -0.05 20.47 -22.12
N GLY A 97 1.25 20.39 -22.43
CA GLY A 97 1.69 20.08 -23.79
C GLY A 97 1.24 18.66 -24.11
N GLY A 98 0.17 18.54 -24.90
CA GLY A 98 -0.51 17.27 -25.14
C GLY A 98 0.42 16.19 -25.65
N ALA A 99 0.70 15.21 -24.81
CA ALA A 99 1.20 13.94 -25.30
C ALA A 99 0.10 13.31 -26.17
N PRO A 100 0.40 12.88 -27.39
CA PRO A 100 -0.58 12.24 -28.25
C PRO A 100 -1.16 11.01 -27.54
N ILE A 101 -2.48 10.87 -27.57
CA ILE A 101 -3.16 9.69 -27.02
C ILE A 101 -2.78 8.52 -27.92
N GLU A 102 -1.80 7.72 -27.49
CA GLU A 102 -1.50 6.44 -28.16
C GLU A 102 -2.72 5.53 -28.07
N LYS A 103 -3.03 4.83 -29.17
CA LYS A 103 -4.11 3.85 -29.20
C LYS A 103 -3.87 2.79 -28.13
N ILE A 104 -4.78 2.71 -27.16
CA ILE A 104 -4.69 1.74 -26.05
C ILE A 104 -4.84 0.33 -26.62
N ASN A 105 -3.82 -0.48 -26.47
CA ASN A 105 -3.92 -1.92 -26.74
C ASN A 105 -4.41 -2.63 -25.50
N PHE A 106 -5.65 -3.11 -25.55
CA PHE A 106 -6.33 -3.74 -24.41
C PHE A 106 -5.60 -4.99 -23.90
N LEU A 107 -5.00 -5.81 -24.77
CA LEU A 107 -4.22 -6.99 -24.39
C LEU A 107 -2.95 -6.60 -23.60
N LYS A 108 -2.27 -5.54 -24.02
CA LYS A 108 -1.10 -5.01 -23.27
C LYS A 108 -1.51 -4.44 -21.91
N ALA A 109 -2.68 -3.81 -21.83
CA ALA A 109 -3.22 -3.27 -20.58
C ALA A 109 -3.60 -4.38 -19.58
N LEU A 110 -4.01 -5.56 -20.06
CA LEU A 110 -4.33 -6.74 -19.23
C LEU A 110 -3.10 -7.49 -18.71
N ALA A 111 -1.94 -7.34 -19.34
CA ALA A 111 -0.75 -8.11 -19.00
C ALA A 111 -0.37 -8.08 -17.51
N PRO A 112 -0.40 -6.93 -16.80
CA PRO A 112 -0.10 -6.88 -15.36
C PRO A 112 -1.10 -7.63 -14.48
N LEU A 113 -2.32 -7.90 -14.98
CA LEU A 113 -3.37 -8.59 -14.22
C LEU A 113 -3.27 -10.11 -14.32
N ILE A 114 -2.54 -10.66 -15.30
CA ILE A 114 -2.44 -12.10 -15.53
C ILE A 114 -1.92 -12.86 -14.30
N PRO A 115 -0.82 -12.46 -13.62
CA PRO A 115 -0.36 -13.14 -12.42
C PRO A 115 -1.41 -13.17 -11.31
N LEU A 116 -2.12 -12.05 -11.13
CA LEU A 116 -3.18 -11.94 -10.13
C LEU A 116 -4.34 -12.88 -10.44
N ILE A 117 -4.79 -12.91 -11.69
CA ILE A 117 -5.85 -13.80 -12.16
C ILE A 117 -5.48 -15.27 -11.92
N ILE A 118 -4.26 -15.66 -12.28
CA ILE A 118 -3.76 -17.05 -12.07
C ILE A 118 -3.79 -17.41 -10.58
N LEU A 119 -3.29 -16.53 -9.71
CA LEU A 119 -3.24 -16.79 -8.27
C LEU A 119 -4.63 -16.88 -7.65
N VAL A 120 -5.55 -16.01 -8.02
CA VAL A 120 -6.93 -16.03 -7.50
C VAL A 120 -7.67 -17.28 -7.99
N LEU A 121 -7.58 -17.59 -9.30
CA LEU A 121 -8.23 -18.78 -9.86
C LEU A 121 -7.65 -20.08 -9.28
N GLY A 122 -6.33 -20.16 -9.16
CA GLY A 122 -5.65 -21.35 -8.63
C GLY A 122 -5.97 -21.61 -7.15
N ASN A 123 -6.08 -20.54 -6.36
CA ASN A 123 -6.37 -20.71 -4.94
C ASN A 123 -7.84 -21.07 -4.66
N LYS A 124 -8.79 -20.54 -5.44
CA LYS A 124 -10.22 -20.63 -5.12
C LYS A 124 -11.01 -21.59 -6.02
N TYR A 125 -10.69 -21.66 -7.31
CA TYR A 125 -11.55 -22.31 -8.29
C TYR A 125 -10.90 -23.49 -9.02
N VAL A 126 -9.60 -23.43 -9.32
CA VAL A 126 -8.90 -24.42 -10.16
C VAL A 126 -7.63 -24.89 -9.47
N PRO A 127 -7.71 -25.98 -8.65
CA PRO A 127 -6.53 -26.48 -7.90
C PRO A 127 -5.31 -26.81 -8.78
N ALA A 128 -5.53 -27.16 -10.05
CA ALA A 128 -4.44 -27.41 -11.01
C ALA A 128 -3.59 -26.17 -11.32
N LEU A 129 -4.12 -24.95 -11.11
CA LEU A 129 -3.41 -23.68 -11.26
C LEU A 129 -2.80 -23.19 -9.95
N LYS A 130 -2.88 -23.97 -8.87
CA LYS A 130 -2.31 -23.59 -7.57
C LYS A 130 -0.79 -23.53 -7.66
N MET A 131 -0.23 -22.33 -7.57
CA MET A 131 1.21 -22.09 -7.67
C MET A 131 1.64 -20.94 -6.76
N GLY A 132 2.96 -20.80 -6.57
CA GLY A 132 3.52 -19.70 -5.80
C GLY A 132 3.49 -18.38 -6.58
N VAL A 133 3.61 -17.26 -5.85
CA VAL A 133 3.61 -15.91 -6.42
C VAL A 133 4.72 -15.75 -7.47
N ALA A 134 5.93 -16.22 -7.18
CA ALA A 134 7.06 -16.13 -8.10
C ALA A 134 6.77 -16.83 -9.44
N GLN A 135 6.17 -18.02 -9.41
CA GLN A 135 5.79 -18.78 -10.61
C GLN A 135 4.75 -18.02 -11.44
N ALA A 136 3.71 -17.50 -10.79
CA ALA A 136 2.69 -16.70 -11.47
C ALA A 136 3.26 -15.42 -12.09
N MET A 137 4.21 -14.75 -11.43
CA MET A 137 4.89 -13.57 -11.95
C MET A 137 5.76 -13.88 -13.18
N VAL A 138 6.46 -15.03 -13.20
CA VAL A 138 7.22 -15.47 -14.37
C VAL A 138 6.29 -15.74 -15.54
N LEU A 139 5.14 -16.40 -15.32
CA LEU A 139 4.14 -16.63 -16.36
C LEU A 139 3.58 -15.31 -16.91
N GLY A 140 3.31 -14.33 -16.03
CA GLY A 140 2.90 -12.99 -16.42
C GLY A 140 3.97 -12.25 -17.26
N ALA A 141 5.24 -12.41 -16.92
CA ALA A 141 6.35 -11.83 -17.69
C ALA A 141 6.44 -12.47 -19.10
N ILE A 142 6.31 -13.79 -19.20
CA ILE A 142 6.26 -14.51 -20.48
C ILE A 142 5.07 -14.03 -21.31
N PHE A 143 3.89 -13.94 -20.71
CA PHE A 143 2.70 -13.42 -21.39
C PHE A 143 2.93 -11.99 -21.91
N THR A 144 3.52 -11.14 -21.09
CA THR A 144 3.85 -9.75 -21.48
C THR A 144 4.79 -9.71 -22.68
N LEU A 145 5.82 -10.55 -22.68
CA LEU A 145 6.76 -10.67 -23.80
C LEU A 145 6.04 -11.06 -25.11
N LEU A 146 5.17 -12.04 -25.03
CA LEU A 146 4.42 -12.55 -26.20
C LEU A 146 3.43 -11.52 -26.75
N VAL A 147 2.74 -10.77 -25.89
CA VAL A 147 1.71 -9.79 -26.31
C VAL A 147 2.31 -8.46 -26.74
N SER A 148 3.44 -8.06 -26.13
CA SER A 148 4.06 -6.75 -26.45
C SER A 148 4.84 -6.76 -27.75
N TRP A 149 5.24 -7.95 -28.26
CA TRP A 149 6.10 -8.09 -29.45
C TRP A 149 7.37 -7.22 -29.36
N CYS A 150 7.86 -7.03 -28.13
CA CYS A 150 9.09 -6.26 -27.92
C CYS A 150 10.33 -7.12 -28.17
N ASP A 151 11.44 -6.45 -28.43
CA ASP A 151 12.74 -7.11 -28.57
C ASP A 151 13.06 -7.92 -27.30
N PRO A 152 13.31 -9.26 -27.41
CA PRO A 152 13.62 -10.11 -26.28
C PRO A 152 14.84 -9.65 -25.47
N GLN A 153 15.86 -9.06 -26.12
CA GLN A 153 17.03 -8.53 -25.40
C GLN A 153 16.66 -7.33 -24.55
N LYS A 154 15.87 -6.40 -25.09
CA LYS A 154 15.39 -5.24 -24.36
C LYS A 154 14.48 -5.66 -23.20
N PHE A 155 13.58 -6.60 -23.43
CA PHE A 155 12.70 -7.16 -22.40
C PHE A 155 13.51 -7.80 -21.27
N SER A 156 14.46 -8.68 -21.60
CA SER A 156 15.34 -9.34 -20.63
C SER A 156 16.09 -8.33 -19.77
N LYS A 157 16.68 -7.30 -20.40
CA LYS A 157 17.39 -6.24 -19.71
C LYS A 157 16.49 -5.50 -18.69
N GLU A 158 15.30 -5.10 -19.10
CA GLU A 158 14.36 -4.41 -18.23
C GLU A 158 13.78 -5.34 -17.13
N PHE A 159 13.58 -6.61 -17.44
CA PHE A 159 13.18 -7.62 -16.47
C PHE A 159 14.21 -7.77 -15.34
N PHE A 160 15.48 -7.99 -15.69
CA PHE A 160 16.55 -8.13 -14.69
C PHE A 160 16.85 -6.82 -13.96
N ARG A 161 16.69 -5.69 -14.63
CA ARG A 161 16.78 -4.37 -13.99
C ARG A 161 15.65 -4.19 -12.95
N GLY A 162 14.41 -4.57 -13.31
CA GLY A 162 13.28 -4.55 -12.38
C GLY A 162 13.49 -5.47 -11.17
N MET A 163 14.03 -6.67 -11.38
CA MET A 163 14.41 -7.59 -10.30
C MET A 163 15.49 -6.98 -9.39
N GLY A 164 16.52 -6.38 -9.97
CA GLY A 164 17.60 -5.73 -9.20
C GLY A 164 17.09 -4.56 -8.35
N ASN A 165 16.24 -3.71 -8.92
CA ASN A 165 15.60 -2.63 -8.19
C ASN A 165 14.71 -3.18 -7.06
N GLY A 166 13.83 -4.15 -7.36
CA GLY A 166 12.98 -4.77 -6.36
C GLY A 166 13.77 -5.46 -5.24
N TYR A 167 14.90 -6.10 -5.57
CA TYR A 167 15.79 -6.68 -4.57
C TYR A 167 16.40 -5.59 -3.67
N GLY A 168 16.95 -4.52 -4.25
CA GLY A 168 17.54 -3.42 -3.49
C GLY A 168 16.53 -2.71 -2.59
N ASP A 169 15.37 -2.37 -3.15
CA ASP A 169 14.33 -1.62 -2.44
C ASP A 169 13.66 -2.46 -1.35
N VAL A 170 13.29 -3.71 -1.63
CA VAL A 170 12.56 -4.56 -0.70
C VAL A 170 13.51 -5.22 0.32
N MET A 171 14.58 -5.88 -0.16
CA MET A 171 15.52 -6.57 0.73
C MET A 171 16.31 -5.60 1.58
N GLY A 172 16.65 -4.42 1.04
CA GLY A 172 17.30 -3.36 1.81
C GLY A 172 16.46 -2.92 3.01
N ILE A 173 15.15 -2.73 2.82
CA ILE A 173 14.24 -2.37 3.91
C ILE A 173 14.09 -3.52 4.92
N ILE A 174 13.96 -4.77 4.47
CA ILE A 174 13.86 -5.93 5.37
C ILE A 174 15.12 -6.08 6.23
N ILE A 175 16.31 -5.95 5.62
CA ILE A 175 17.58 -6.00 6.34
C ILE A 175 17.67 -4.86 7.36
N ALA A 176 17.34 -3.64 6.96
CA ALA A 176 17.33 -2.49 7.85
C ALA A 176 16.34 -2.67 9.02
N ALA A 177 15.16 -3.22 8.77
CA ALA A 177 14.16 -3.55 9.78
C ALA A 177 14.69 -4.61 10.76
N GLY A 178 15.36 -5.64 10.27
CA GLY A 178 16.00 -6.67 11.09
C GLY A 178 17.11 -6.10 11.99
N VAL A 179 17.98 -5.23 11.45
CA VAL A 179 19.02 -4.54 12.22
C VAL A 179 18.40 -3.63 13.28
N PHE A 180 17.36 -2.89 12.93
CA PHE A 180 16.63 -2.04 13.87
C PHE A 180 15.99 -2.86 15.01
N ALA A 181 15.30 -3.96 14.67
CA ALA A 181 14.72 -4.86 15.66
C ALA A 181 15.78 -5.50 16.58
N ALA A 182 16.92 -5.89 16.02
CA ALA A 182 18.05 -6.39 16.82
C ALA A 182 18.61 -5.32 17.78
N GLY A 183 18.71 -4.08 17.33
CA GLY A 183 19.11 -2.94 18.17
C GLY A 183 18.12 -2.69 19.32
N LEU A 184 16.82 -2.69 19.04
CA LEU A 184 15.78 -2.54 20.06
C LEU A 184 15.80 -3.68 21.08
N ARG A 185 16.05 -4.92 20.61
CA ARG A 185 16.18 -6.10 21.49
C ARG A 185 17.39 -5.98 22.39
N SER A 186 18.55 -5.61 21.84
CA SER A 186 19.79 -5.42 22.61
C SER A 186 19.68 -4.30 23.65
N ALA A 187 18.86 -3.28 23.37
CA ALA A 187 18.58 -2.19 24.31
C ALA A 187 17.51 -2.56 25.36
N GLY A 188 16.94 -3.77 25.33
CA GLY A 188 15.85 -4.19 26.22
C GLY A 188 14.49 -3.51 25.94
N LEU A 189 14.40 -2.73 24.87
CA LEU A 189 13.19 -1.98 24.54
C LEU A 189 12.06 -2.88 24.06
N ILE A 190 12.36 -3.98 23.36
CA ILE A 190 11.34 -4.95 22.95
C ILE A 190 10.74 -5.63 24.19
N ASP A 191 11.59 -6.07 25.13
CA ASP A 191 11.12 -6.74 26.37
C ASP A 191 10.27 -5.80 27.23
N ALA A 192 10.68 -4.52 27.35
CA ALA A 192 9.90 -3.51 28.03
C ALA A 192 8.54 -3.26 27.36
N PHE A 193 8.54 -3.15 26.02
CA PHE A 193 7.33 -2.97 25.24
C PHE A 193 6.39 -4.18 25.32
N VAL A 194 6.95 -5.39 25.16
CA VAL A 194 6.21 -6.66 25.33
C VAL A 194 5.60 -6.76 26.71
N THR A 195 6.36 -6.42 27.77
CA THR A 195 5.88 -6.42 29.15
C THR A 195 4.73 -5.42 29.34
N ALA A 196 4.85 -4.22 28.79
CA ALA A 196 3.78 -3.22 28.83
C ALA A 196 2.52 -3.70 28.09
N LEU A 197 2.68 -4.36 26.94
CA LEU A 197 1.53 -4.89 26.17
C LEU A 197 0.87 -6.10 26.87
N LYS A 198 1.62 -6.92 27.61
CA LYS A 198 1.07 -8.04 28.41
C LYS A 198 0.15 -7.56 29.54
N ALA A 199 0.26 -6.33 29.97
CA ALA A 199 -0.57 -5.77 31.02
C ALA A 199 -2.05 -5.66 30.62
N SER A 200 -2.35 -5.63 29.32
CA SER A 200 -3.73 -5.58 28.80
C SER A 200 -3.77 -5.96 27.31
N ASN A 201 -4.68 -6.86 26.94
CA ASN A 201 -4.94 -7.20 25.54
C ASN A 201 -5.38 -5.97 24.72
N GLU A 202 -6.01 -4.99 25.34
CA GLU A 202 -6.37 -3.74 24.72
C GLU A 202 -5.13 -2.93 24.31
N LEU A 203 -4.11 -2.87 25.18
CA LEU A 203 -2.86 -2.18 24.86
C LEU A 203 -2.14 -2.84 23.67
N ALA A 204 -2.18 -4.16 23.56
CA ALA A 204 -1.61 -4.88 22.43
C ALA A 204 -2.32 -4.53 21.11
N ARG A 205 -3.63 -4.43 21.14
CA ARG A 205 -4.46 -4.02 20.00
C ARG A 205 -4.14 -2.59 19.56
N TRP A 206 -4.14 -1.64 20.48
CA TRP A 206 -3.82 -0.25 20.19
C TRP A 206 -2.35 -0.06 19.78
N GLY A 207 -1.43 -0.75 20.43
CA GLY A 207 -0.01 -0.73 20.07
C GLY A 207 0.26 -1.30 18.69
N GLY A 208 -0.41 -2.42 18.35
CA GLY A 208 -0.33 -3.08 17.05
C GLY A 208 -0.94 -2.29 15.89
N SER A 209 -1.88 -1.39 16.18
CA SER A 209 -2.48 -0.52 15.17
C SER A 209 -1.83 0.86 15.12
N LEU A 210 -1.80 1.60 16.23
CA LEU A 210 -1.29 2.97 16.26
C LEU A 210 0.24 3.04 16.12
N GLY A 211 0.98 2.04 16.61
CA GLY A 211 2.44 2.01 16.50
C GLY A 211 2.91 2.07 15.04
N PRO A 212 2.58 1.08 14.19
CA PRO A 212 2.93 1.12 12.77
C PRO A 212 2.32 2.30 12.02
N PHE A 213 1.11 2.73 12.38
CA PHE A 213 0.46 3.89 11.77
C PHE A 213 1.28 5.17 12.00
N VAL A 214 1.59 5.50 13.26
CA VAL A 214 2.36 6.70 13.62
C VAL A 214 3.77 6.64 13.05
N LEU A 215 4.41 5.48 13.12
CA LEU A 215 5.73 5.27 12.53
C LEU A 215 5.73 5.53 11.02
N ALA A 216 4.71 5.06 10.31
CA ALA A 216 4.55 5.30 8.87
C ALA A 216 4.26 6.78 8.56
N VAL A 217 3.52 7.49 9.39
CA VAL A 217 3.29 8.94 9.24
C VAL A 217 4.60 9.71 9.40
N ILE A 218 5.40 9.38 10.41
CA ILE A 218 6.65 10.07 10.71
C ILE A 218 7.74 9.76 9.68
N THR A 219 7.87 8.51 9.27
CA THR A 219 8.92 8.08 8.34
C THR A 219 8.56 8.29 6.86
N GLY A 220 7.28 8.44 6.54
CA GLY A 220 6.78 8.46 5.18
C GLY A 220 6.79 7.10 4.48
N SER A 221 7.14 6.04 5.19
CA SER A 221 7.26 4.68 4.66
C SER A 221 6.36 3.69 5.40
N GLY A 222 5.27 3.29 4.74
CA GLY A 222 4.43 2.21 5.25
C GLY A 222 5.18 0.88 5.31
N ASP A 223 6.08 0.66 4.36
CA ASP A 223 6.89 -0.54 4.26
C ASP A 223 7.84 -0.65 5.44
N ALA A 224 8.64 0.38 5.71
CA ALA A 224 9.58 0.39 6.82
C ALA A 224 8.87 0.22 8.18
N ALA A 225 7.74 0.91 8.38
CA ALA A 225 6.95 0.79 9.60
C ALA A 225 6.39 -0.63 9.78
N THR A 226 5.84 -1.22 8.71
CA THR A 226 5.28 -2.56 8.72
C THR A 226 6.35 -3.62 8.98
N PHE A 227 7.48 -3.56 8.28
CA PHE A 227 8.55 -4.54 8.46
C PHE A 227 9.18 -4.43 9.84
N ALA A 228 9.49 -3.21 10.31
CA ALA A 228 10.09 -3.01 11.62
C ALA A 228 9.19 -3.53 12.75
N PHE A 229 7.90 -3.21 12.71
CA PHE A 229 6.97 -3.70 13.72
C PHE A 229 6.79 -5.22 13.65
N ASN A 230 6.62 -5.77 12.47
CA ASN A 230 6.41 -7.19 12.30
C ASN A 230 7.64 -8.01 12.68
N GLU A 231 8.84 -7.51 12.43
CA GLU A 231 10.08 -8.16 12.85
C GLU A 231 10.27 -8.12 14.38
N ALA A 232 9.97 -6.97 15.00
CA ALA A 232 10.24 -6.75 16.41
C ALA A 232 9.14 -7.31 17.33
N VAL A 233 7.88 -7.17 16.98
CA VAL A 233 6.75 -7.35 17.90
C VAL A 233 5.85 -8.53 17.54
N THR A 234 5.57 -8.75 16.26
CA THR A 234 4.63 -9.79 15.81
C THR A 234 5.01 -11.22 16.24
N PRO A 235 6.30 -11.62 16.33
CA PRO A 235 6.64 -12.93 16.87
C PRO A 235 6.17 -13.17 18.32
N HIS A 236 5.91 -12.11 19.07
CA HIS A 236 5.42 -12.15 20.44
C HIS A 236 3.89 -12.07 20.57
N ALA A 237 3.15 -12.16 19.45
CA ALA A 237 1.69 -12.01 19.42
C ALA A 237 0.96 -12.91 20.43
N LEU A 238 1.41 -14.16 20.58
CA LEU A 238 0.82 -15.12 21.51
C LEU A 238 0.96 -14.67 22.98
N ASP A 239 2.01 -13.93 23.32
CA ASP A 239 2.22 -13.36 24.64
C ASP A 239 1.14 -12.30 25.00
N PHE A 240 0.48 -11.74 23.99
CA PHE A 240 -0.58 -10.73 24.12
C PHE A 240 -1.97 -11.32 23.94
N GLY A 241 -2.09 -12.66 23.83
CA GLY A 241 -3.35 -13.34 23.52
C GLY A 241 -3.84 -13.14 22.08
N MET A 242 -2.97 -12.71 21.16
CA MET A 242 -3.29 -12.51 19.74
C MET A 242 -2.63 -13.59 18.87
N GLN A 243 -3.26 -13.92 17.76
CA GLN A 243 -2.63 -14.77 16.75
C GLN A 243 -1.60 -13.98 15.93
N VAL A 244 -0.46 -14.64 15.60
CA VAL A 244 0.62 -14.02 14.80
C VAL A 244 0.11 -13.41 13.48
N PRO A 245 -0.73 -14.11 12.67
CA PRO A 245 -1.24 -13.52 11.43
C PRO A 245 -2.19 -12.34 11.66
N ASN A 246 -2.92 -12.30 12.77
CA ASN A 246 -3.82 -11.20 13.08
C ASN A 246 -3.03 -9.93 13.44
N LEU A 247 -2.08 -10.04 14.37
CA LEU A 247 -1.23 -8.91 14.75
C LEU A 247 -0.39 -8.41 13.56
N GLY A 248 0.16 -9.35 12.77
CA GLY A 248 0.94 -9.01 11.58
C GLY A 248 0.11 -8.28 10.53
N SER A 249 -1.12 -8.73 10.30
CA SER A 249 -2.05 -8.08 9.36
C SER A 249 -2.55 -6.73 9.90
N LEU A 250 -2.78 -6.62 11.20
CA LEU A 250 -3.14 -5.36 11.86
C LEU A 250 -2.06 -4.30 11.62
N ALA A 251 -0.80 -4.65 11.85
CA ALA A 251 0.34 -3.76 11.64
C ALA A 251 0.51 -3.38 10.15
N LEU A 252 0.32 -4.34 9.25
CA LEU A 252 0.41 -4.16 7.81
C LEU A 252 -0.64 -3.16 7.28
N ILE A 253 -1.89 -3.32 7.68
CA ILE A 253 -2.97 -2.41 7.30
C ILE A 253 -2.70 -1.02 7.89
N SER A 254 -2.33 -0.94 9.16
CA SER A 254 -2.07 0.32 9.88
C SER A 254 -0.91 1.11 9.28
N GLY A 255 0.19 0.45 8.93
CA GLY A 255 1.32 1.07 8.25
C GLY A 255 0.93 1.65 6.88
N SER A 256 0.09 0.94 6.12
CA SER A 256 -0.42 1.40 4.83
C SER A 256 -1.34 2.62 4.97
N LEU A 257 -2.19 2.66 6.00
CA LEU A 257 -3.04 3.82 6.31
C LEU A 257 -2.17 5.02 6.72
N GLY A 258 -1.17 4.81 7.58
CA GLY A 258 -0.26 5.87 8.04
C GLY A 258 0.53 6.52 6.90
N ARG A 259 1.06 5.72 5.98
CA ARG A 259 1.74 6.22 4.77
C ARG A 259 0.84 7.17 3.96
N THR A 260 -0.44 6.85 3.85
CA THR A 260 -1.41 7.65 3.09
C THR A 260 -1.67 9.03 3.72
N MET A 261 -1.35 9.19 4.99
CA MET A 261 -1.45 10.45 5.74
C MET A 261 -0.12 11.22 5.86
N SER A 262 1.01 10.63 5.43
CA SER A 262 2.33 11.25 5.61
C SER A 262 2.64 12.26 4.51
N PRO A 263 2.96 13.53 4.83
CA PRO A 263 3.33 14.54 3.83
C PRO A 263 4.69 14.28 3.18
N ILE A 264 5.54 13.45 3.79
CA ILE A 264 6.88 13.11 3.30
C ILE A 264 6.91 11.75 2.58
N ALA A 265 5.78 11.06 2.47
CA ALA A 265 5.73 9.80 1.74
C ALA A 265 6.01 10.02 0.24
N GLY A 266 6.87 9.19 -0.35
CA GLY A 266 7.27 9.33 -1.75
C GLY A 266 6.10 9.38 -2.72
N VAL A 267 5.05 8.58 -2.49
CA VAL A 267 3.82 8.59 -3.30
C VAL A 267 3.05 9.90 -3.16
N VAL A 268 3.03 10.50 -1.97
CA VAL A 268 2.37 11.80 -1.72
C VAL A 268 3.13 12.91 -2.45
N ILE A 269 4.46 12.92 -2.36
CA ILE A 269 5.32 13.88 -3.08
C ILE A 269 5.12 13.73 -4.58
N LEU A 270 5.12 12.51 -5.11
CA LEU A 270 4.90 12.26 -6.53
C LEU A 270 3.54 12.78 -7.01
N LEU A 271 2.47 12.44 -6.30
CA LEU A 271 1.11 12.85 -6.68
C LEU A 271 0.89 14.34 -6.48
N SER A 272 1.51 14.97 -5.48
CA SER A 272 1.48 16.41 -5.30
C SER A 272 2.17 17.15 -6.45
N GLY A 273 3.29 16.61 -6.94
CA GLY A 273 3.95 17.11 -8.14
C GLY A 273 3.10 16.99 -9.41
N LEU A 274 2.41 15.85 -9.58
CA LEU A 274 1.48 15.64 -10.71
C LEU A 274 0.25 16.55 -10.63
N ALA A 275 -0.27 16.79 -9.44
CA ALA A 275 -1.41 17.67 -9.19
C ALA A 275 -1.00 19.16 -9.07
N MET A 276 0.30 19.47 -9.08
CA MET A 276 0.88 20.81 -8.92
C MET A 276 0.40 21.52 -7.65
N VAL A 277 0.33 20.80 -6.54
CA VAL A 277 -0.06 21.32 -5.23
C VAL A 277 0.94 20.87 -4.16
N PRO A 278 1.11 21.60 -3.06
CA PRO A 278 1.95 21.13 -1.95
C PRO A 278 1.45 19.81 -1.35
N PRO A 279 2.35 18.89 -0.91
CA PRO A 279 2.00 17.60 -0.32
C PRO A 279 0.96 17.68 0.79
N ILE A 280 1.05 18.72 1.63
CA ILE A 280 0.12 18.95 2.74
C ILE A 280 -1.33 19.14 2.30
N GLN A 281 -1.57 19.57 1.06
CA GLN A 281 -2.93 19.72 0.53
C GLN A 281 -3.60 18.36 0.26
N LEU A 282 -2.82 17.36 -0.12
CA LEU A 282 -3.31 15.98 -0.22
C LEU A 282 -3.61 15.43 1.17
N VAL A 283 -2.65 15.60 2.11
CA VAL A 283 -2.77 15.11 3.49
C VAL A 283 -3.98 15.70 4.21
N LYS A 284 -4.29 16.99 4.02
CA LYS A 284 -5.52 17.59 4.59
C LYS A 284 -6.80 16.84 4.20
N ARG A 285 -6.80 16.13 3.08
CA ARG A 285 -7.96 15.37 2.57
C ARG A 285 -7.95 13.91 3.01
N THR A 286 -6.76 13.37 3.25
CA THR A 286 -6.60 11.95 3.63
C THR A 286 -6.50 11.76 5.15
N ALA A 287 -6.05 12.76 5.92
CA ALA A 287 -5.76 12.62 7.34
C ALA A 287 -6.97 12.15 8.15
N LEU A 288 -8.09 12.84 8.06
CA LEU A 288 -9.29 12.48 8.83
C LEU A 288 -9.80 11.07 8.48
N PRO A 289 -9.99 10.70 7.20
CA PRO A 289 -10.35 9.35 6.84
C PRO A 289 -9.38 8.27 7.35
N MET A 290 -8.09 8.53 7.32
CA MET A 290 -7.08 7.56 7.77
C MET A 290 -7.06 7.38 9.28
N ILE A 291 -7.26 8.47 10.04
CA ILE A 291 -7.39 8.40 11.50
C ILE A 291 -8.64 7.59 11.88
N VAL A 292 -9.78 7.88 11.25
CA VAL A 292 -11.01 7.11 11.50
C VAL A 292 -10.81 5.64 11.13
N ALA A 293 -10.14 5.37 10.00
CA ALA A 293 -9.88 4.00 9.56
C ALA A 293 -9.00 3.24 10.56
N VAL A 294 -7.87 3.80 11.04
CA VAL A 294 -7.00 3.09 11.98
C VAL A 294 -7.65 2.86 13.34
N ILE A 295 -8.45 3.80 13.81
CA ILE A 295 -9.22 3.63 15.05
C ILE A 295 -10.26 2.51 14.86
N THR A 296 -11.02 2.52 13.78
CA THR A 296 -11.99 1.47 13.48
C THR A 296 -11.30 0.11 13.35
N LEU A 297 -10.16 0.05 12.65
CA LEU A 297 -9.37 -1.17 12.49
C LEU A 297 -8.97 -1.74 13.86
N ALA A 298 -8.46 -0.89 14.77
CA ALA A 298 -8.09 -1.30 16.11
C ALA A 298 -9.29 -1.88 16.92
N LEU A 299 -10.50 -1.43 16.64
CA LEU A 299 -11.71 -1.89 17.33
C LEU A 299 -12.25 -3.22 16.78
N ILE A 300 -12.10 -3.48 15.49
CA ILE A 300 -12.75 -4.64 14.83
C ILE A 300 -11.81 -5.80 14.54
N MET A 301 -10.49 -5.56 14.46
CA MET A 301 -9.51 -6.59 14.13
C MET A 301 -8.79 -7.05 15.40
N VAL A 302 -9.24 -8.17 15.99
CA VAL A 302 -8.68 -8.78 17.20
C VAL A 302 -8.33 -10.24 16.96
#